data_4f04e6a8b1628d02dd3569352c492c0d
#
_entry.id   4f04e6a8b1628d02dd3569352c492c0d
#
_cell.length_a   1.000
_cell.length_b   1.000
_cell.length_c   1.000
_cell.angle_alpha   90.00
_cell.angle_beta   90.00
_cell.angle_gamma   90.00
#
_symmetry.space_group_name_H-M   'P 1'
#
loop_
_entity.id
_entity.type
_entity.pdbx_description
1 polymer ?
#
loop_
_entity_poly.entity_id
_entity_poly.type
_entity_poly.pdbx_seq_one_letter_code
_entity_poly.pdbx_strand_id
1 'polypeptide(L)'
;MPCPWHNIGTVEFCPNLSIGGAMEAEIIVPDEVPVMTLPNVAFFPQALQPLHIFEPRYRQMLRDVLAGNRMFAIAGLDASQLGQSGDPEPQHRVAGIGIIRACQKNDNGTSNLLIQGLCRAEIDSIVSDEPYRRIRIRALTSEPGASVDETQRLRVELSRLITLKLKLADNPAAHLSSYLKNVTDPETFVDIAAFSLCENPALKQTLLETLDVYRRFQLFNRELRRDIEQIKLRRKLQGGLADENIADN
;
A
#
# COMPACT_ATOMS: atom_id res chain seq x y z
N MET A 1 -2.68 4.05 18.66
CA MET A 1 -2.75 5.51 18.45
C MET A 1 -4.11 5.80 17.85
N PRO A 2 -4.90 6.75 18.34
CA PRO A 2 -6.21 7.08 17.77
C PRO A 2 -6.03 7.67 16.38
N CYS A 3 -6.96 7.34 15.48
CA CYS A 3 -7.00 7.79 14.10
C CYS A 3 -7.08 9.34 14.06
N PRO A 4 -6.23 10.06 13.30
CA PRO A 4 -6.12 11.52 13.37
C PRO A 4 -7.31 12.30 12.76
N TRP A 5 -8.39 11.60 12.38
CA TRP A 5 -9.51 12.17 11.60
C TRP A 5 -10.70 12.65 12.44
N HIS A 6 -10.56 12.79 13.78
CA HIS A 6 -11.70 13.15 14.68
C HIS A 6 -12.07 14.64 14.72
N ASN A 7 -11.36 15.53 13.99
CA ASN A 7 -11.72 16.94 13.85
C ASN A 7 -11.65 17.34 12.37
N ILE A 8 -12.76 17.19 11.65
CA ILE A 8 -12.88 17.53 10.25
C ILE A 8 -13.22 19.03 10.14
N GLY A 9 -12.20 19.88 10.13
CA GLY A 9 -12.27 21.18 9.49
C GLY A 9 -12.33 20.98 7.96
N THR A 10 -12.86 21.95 7.23
CA THR A 10 -13.16 21.94 5.79
C THR A 10 -12.22 21.04 4.96
N VAL A 11 -12.70 19.88 4.55
CA VAL A 11 -12.01 18.97 3.64
C VAL A 11 -12.39 19.39 2.23
N GLU A 12 -11.41 19.83 1.43
CA GLU A 12 -11.64 20.02 -0.01
C GLU A 12 -11.75 18.64 -0.68
N PHE A 13 -12.98 18.22 -0.91
CA PHE A 13 -13.28 17.06 -1.75
C PHE A 13 -13.21 17.47 -3.23
N CYS A 14 -12.59 16.61 -4.03
CA CYS A 14 -12.63 16.74 -5.48
C CYS A 14 -14.05 16.38 -5.97
N PRO A 15 -14.81 17.30 -6.59
CA PRO A 15 -16.24 17.08 -6.88
C PRO A 15 -16.55 16.12 -8.03
N ASN A 16 -15.56 15.51 -8.68
CA ASN A 16 -15.76 14.65 -9.83
C ASN A 16 -15.11 13.26 -9.64
N LEU A 17 -15.82 12.36 -8.98
CA LEU A 17 -15.82 10.91 -9.29
C LEU A 17 -17.02 10.27 -8.59
N SER A 18 -18.13 10.17 -9.30
CA SER A 18 -19.28 9.37 -8.91
C SER A 18 -18.89 7.89 -8.97
N ILE A 19 -19.06 7.19 -7.86
CA ILE A 19 -19.11 5.73 -7.84
C ILE A 19 -20.47 5.35 -8.42
N GLY A 20 -20.53 5.01 -9.70
CA GLY A 20 -21.76 4.55 -10.35
C GLY A 20 -21.98 5.18 -11.72
N GLY A 21 -21.56 4.49 -12.77
CA GLY A 21 -22.08 4.55 -14.13
C GLY A 21 -22.15 5.92 -14.80
N ALA A 22 -21.04 6.37 -15.40
CA ALA A 22 -20.98 7.17 -16.63
C ALA A 22 -19.51 7.42 -16.97
N MET A 23 -19.09 7.08 -18.19
CA MET A 23 -17.81 7.37 -18.85
C MET A 23 -16.61 7.40 -17.88
N GLU A 24 -15.87 6.30 -17.81
CA GLU A 24 -14.52 6.26 -17.20
C GLU A 24 -13.67 7.27 -17.97
N ALA A 25 -13.42 8.42 -17.36
CA ALA A 25 -12.39 9.31 -17.85
C ALA A 25 -11.08 8.54 -17.73
N GLU A 26 -10.46 8.19 -18.83
CA GLU A 26 -9.17 7.50 -18.88
C GLU A 26 -8.15 8.35 -18.12
N ILE A 27 -7.69 7.86 -16.98
CA ILE A 27 -6.69 8.57 -16.17
C ILE A 27 -5.34 8.37 -16.86
N ILE A 28 -4.88 9.39 -17.56
CA ILE A 28 -3.57 9.37 -18.22
C ILE A 28 -2.50 9.64 -17.16
N VAL A 29 -1.66 8.65 -16.92
CA VAL A 29 -0.49 8.79 -16.04
C VAL A 29 0.64 9.42 -16.86
N PRO A 30 1.22 10.55 -16.42
CA PRO A 30 2.32 11.18 -17.15
C PRO A 30 3.61 10.38 -17.06
N ASP A 31 4.49 10.53 -18.08
CA ASP A 31 5.79 9.86 -18.12
C ASP A 31 6.77 10.35 -17.05
N GLU A 32 6.56 11.56 -16.52
CA GLU A 32 7.37 12.14 -15.45
C GLU A 32 6.49 12.56 -14.28
N VAL A 33 6.83 12.07 -13.09
CA VAL A 33 6.11 12.35 -11.85
C VAL A 33 7.05 12.70 -10.71
N PRO A 34 6.61 13.52 -9.75
CA PRO A 34 7.26 13.62 -8.45
C PRO A 34 7.26 12.26 -7.74
N VAL A 35 8.25 12.02 -6.88
CA VAL A 35 8.29 10.81 -6.07
C VAL A 35 8.55 11.12 -4.60
N MET A 36 7.86 10.40 -3.74
CA MET A 36 8.12 10.34 -2.31
C MET A 36 8.72 8.98 -1.98
N THR A 37 9.94 8.99 -1.42
CA THR A 37 10.61 7.76 -0.98
C THR A 37 10.32 7.52 0.49
N LEU A 38 9.78 6.35 0.82
CA LEU A 38 9.39 6.02 2.18
C LEU A 38 9.98 4.65 2.60
N PRO A 39 10.49 4.53 3.84
CA PRO A 39 10.98 3.26 4.35
C PRO A 39 9.82 2.29 4.60
N ASN A 40 10.02 1.01 4.28
CA ASN A 40 9.09 -0.09 4.55
C ASN A 40 7.68 0.08 3.95
N VAL A 41 7.56 0.82 2.85
CA VAL A 41 6.31 1.06 2.14
C VAL A 41 6.36 0.47 0.75
N ALA A 42 5.33 -0.29 0.39
CA ALA A 42 5.01 -0.66 -0.97
C ALA A 42 3.57 -0.21 -1.24
N PHE A 43 3.36 0.65 -2.23
CA PHE A 43 2.08 1.29 -2.50
C PHE A 43 1.38 0.64 -3.69
N PHE A 44 0.26 -0.01 -3.43
CA PHE A 44 -0.47 -0.82 -4.40
C PHE A 44 -1.58 -0.05 -5.11
N PRO A 45 -1.95 -0.46 -6.35
CA PRO A 45 -3.17 -0.01 -7.00
C PRO A 45 -4.40 -0.20 -6.09
N GLN A 46 -5.36 0.72 -6.19
CA GLN A 46 -6.60 0.78 -5.40
C GLN A 46 -6.41 0.93 -3.88
N ALA A 47 -5.19 0.84 -3.36
CA ALA A 47 -4.92 1.08 -1.93
C ALA A 47 -5.13 2.55 -1.57
N LEU A 48 -5.66 2.79 -0.38
CA LEU A 48 -5.78 4.13 0.21
C LEU A 48 -4.71 4.32 1.27
N GLN A 49 -3.80 5.27 1.05
CA GLN A 49 -2.70 5.57 1.96
C GLN A 49 -2.88 6.97 2.55
N PRO A 50 -3.10 7.09 3.87
CA PRO A 50 -3.00 8.37 4.55
C PRO A 50 -1.52 8.76 4.71
N LEU A 51 -1.21 10.04 4.45
CA LEU A 51 0.13 10.60 4.59
C LEU A 51 0.07 11.91 5.38
N HIS A 52 1.10 12.14 6.19
CA HIS A 52 1.33 13.41 6.86
C HIS A 52 2.57 14.10 6.25
N ILE A 53 2.36 15.23 5.59
CA ILE A 53 3.40 15.96 4.86
C ILE A 53 3.94 17.09 5.74
N PHE A 54 5.18 16.95 6.21
CA PHE A 54 5.84 17.91 7.09
C PHE A 54 7.20 18.39 6.55
N GLU A 55 7.93 17.56 5.79
CA GLU A 55 9.22 17.91 5.21
C GLU A 55 9.10 19.06 4.21
N PRO A 56 10.00 20.07 4.21
CA PRO A 56 9.91 21.22 3.31
C PRO A 56 9.85 20.85 1.83
N ARG A 57 10.67 19.86 1.38
CA ARG A 57 10.68 19.39 -0.01
C ARG A 57 9.33 18.77 -0.41
N TYR A 58 8.73 17.95 0.44
CA TYR A 58 7.42 17.35 0.15
C TYR A 58 6.26 18.33 0.31
N ARG A 59 6.42 19.38 1.13
CA ARG A 59 5.44 20.49 1.16
C ARG A 59 5.48 21.31 -0.13
N GLN A 60 6.66 21.51 -0.73
CA GLN A 60 6.79 22.13 -2.06
C GLN A 60 6.16 21.21 -3.12
N MET A 61 6.57 19.94 -3.16
CA MET A 61 5.99 18.94 -4.07
C MET A 61 4.46 18.93 -4.01
N LEU A 62 3.88 18.91 -2.81
CA LEU A 62 2.43 18.89 -2.63
C LEU A 62 1.74 20.11 -3.25
N ARG A 63 2.32 21.34 -3.09
CA ARG A 63 1.77 22.55 -3.72
C ARG A 63 1.73 22.43 -5.24
N ASP A 64 2.83 21.96 -5.83
CA ASP A 64 2.99 21.84 -7.27
C ASP A 64 2.05 20.76 -7.84
N VAL A 65 1.95 19.60 -7.14
CA VAL A 65 1.06 18.52 -7.52
C VAL A 65 -0.42 18.91 -7.42
N LEU A 66 -0.81 19.62 -6.37
CA LEU A 66 -2.20 20.10 -6.21
C LEU A 66 -2.60 21.15 -7.27
N ALA A 67 -1.64 21.95 -7.75
CA ALA A 67 -1.86 22.88 -8.86
C ALA A 67 -1.93 22.19 -10.23
N GLY A 68 -1.49 20.93 -10.31
CA GLY A 68 -1.45 20.13 -11.54
C GLY A 68 -2.46 18.98 -11.55
N ASN A 69 -1.97 17.79 -11.88
CA ASN A 69 -2.77 16.57 -12.08
C ASN A 69 -3.06 15.78 -10.79
N ARG A 70 -2.56 16.22 -9.65
CA ARG A 70 -2.70 15.60 -8.32
C ARG A 70 -2.06 14.21 -8.20
N MET A 71 -1.10 13.87 -9.08
CA MET A 71 -0.46 12.57 -9.10
C MET A 71 0.99 12.65 -8.66
N PHE A 72 1.44 11.65 -7.91
CA PHE A 72 2.84 11.40 -7.60
C PHE A 72 3.08 9.92 -7.30
N ALA A 73 4.35 9.52 -7.35
CA ALA A 73 4.79 8.17 -7.02
C ALA A 73 5.10 8.04 -5.53
N ILE A 74 4.81 6.87 -4.97
CA ILE A 74 5.36 6.43 -3.69
C ILE A 74 6.26 5.24 -3.97
N ALA A 75 7.56 5.39 -3.70
CA ALA A 75 8.56 4.36 -3.83
C ALA A 75 9.05 3.88 -2.46
N GLY A 76 9.27 2.59 -2.31
CA GLY A 76 9.94 2.03 -1.15
C GLY A 76 11.43 2.38 -1.15
N LEU A 77 12.00 2.72 -0.01
CA LEU A 77 13.43 2.87 0.16
C LEU A 77 14.10 1.49 0.07
N ASP A 78 15.06 1.34 -0.83
CA ASP A 78 15.89 0.13 -0.92
C ASP A 78 17.06 0.21 0.06
N ALA A 79 16.83 -0.25 1.28
CA ALA A 79 17.84 -0.23 2.34
C ALA A 79 19.11 -1.05 1.98
N SER A 80 19.03 -1.98 1.03
CA SER A 80 20.20 -2.76 0.59
C SER A 80 21.18 -1.94 -0.25
N GLN A 81 20.72 -0.86 -0.86
CA GLN A 81 21.51 0.05 -1.70
C GLN A 81 22.10 1.25 -0.92
N LEU A 82 21.71 1.43 0.33
CA LEU A 82 22.23 2.53 1.16
C LEU A 82 23.76 2.45 1.30
N GLY A 83 24.43 3.55 0.93
CA GLY A 83 25.89 3.66 0.97
C GLY A 83 26.63 2.96 -0.19
N GLN A 84 25.94 2.27 -1.08
CA GLN A 84 26.56 1.57 -2.22
C GLN A 84 26.48 2.38 -3.52
N SER A 85 25.35 3.05 -3.76
CA SER A 85 25.06 3.75 -5.02
C SER A 85 25.45 5.23 -5.05
N GLY A 86 25.87 5.80 -3.90
CA GLY A 86 26.04 7.25 -3.76
C GLY A 86 24.73 8.03 -3.70
N ASP A 87 23.58 7.37 -3.88
CA ASP A 87 22.25 7.95 -3.68
C ASP A 87 21.89 7.91 -2.19
N PRO A 88 21.57 9.04 -1.56
CA PRO A 88 21.17 9.08 -0.15
C PRO A 88 19.80 8.43 0.09
N GLU A 89 18.96 8.30 -0.94
CA GLU A 89 17.62 7.72 -0.89
C GLU A 89 17.38 6.76 -2.06
N PRO A 90 18.12 5.62 -2.12
CA PRO A 90 17.94 4.65 -3.20
C PRO A 90 16.53 4.06 -3.12
N GLN A 91 15.89 3.96 -4.27
CA GLN A 91 14.50 3.51 -4.39
C GLN A 91 14.45 2.12 -5.01
N HIS A 92 13.47 1.32 -4.60
CA HIS A 92 13.11 0.14 -5.38
C HIS A 92 12.69 0.54 -6.79
N ARG A 93 12.99 -0.31 -7.76
CA ARG A 93 12.73 -0.05 -9.16
C ARG A 93 11.24 0.06 -9.51
N VAL A 94 10.38 -0.63 -8.79
CA VAL A 94 8.93 -0.56 -8.98
C VAL A 94 8.28 0.23 -7.84
N ALA A 95 7.50 1.23 -8.23
CA ALA A 95 6.75 2.11 -7.34
C ALA A 95 5.25 2.07 -7.65
N GLY A 96 4.44 2.55 -6.70
CA GLY A 96 3.03 2.82 -6.94
C GLY A 96 2.80 4.27 -7.33
N ILE A 97 2.01 4.51 -8.37
CA ILE A 97 1.51 5.84 -8.72
C ILE A 97 0.16 6.06 -8.08
N GLY A 98 -0.05 7.22 -7.49
CA GLY A 98 -1.32 7.54 -6.89
C GLY A 98 -1.82 8.94 -7.18
N ILE A 99 -3.11 9.14 -6.90
CA ILE A 99 -3.80 10.41 -7.02
C ILE A 99 -4.32 10.87 -5.67
N ILE A 100 -4.15 12.15 -5.35
CA ILE A 100 -4.64 12.74 -4.11
C ILE A 100 -6.16 12.85 -4.16
N ARG A 101 -6.86 12.16 -3.25
CA ARG A 101 -8.32 12.20 -3.10
C ARG A 101 -8.79 13.26 -2.13
N ALA A 102 -8.03 13.48 -1.07
CA ALA A 102 -8.32 14.51 -0.07
C ALA A 102 -7.02 15.12 0.45
N CYS A 103 -7.03 16.39 0.75
CA CYS A 103 -5.92 17.10 1.37
C CYS A 103 -6.46 18.11 2.37
N GLN A 104 -5.93 18.07 3.60
CA GLN A 104 -6.22 19.02 4.65
C GLN A 104 -4.92 19.72 5.04
N LYS A 105 -4.88 21.03 4.87
CA LYS A 105 -3.77 21.88 5.31
C LYS A 105 -3.95 22.25 6.78
N ASN A 106 -2.88 22.14 7.57
CA ASN A 106 -2.85 22.51 8.96
C ASN A 106 -2.25 23.92 9.13
N ASP A 107 -2.58 24.63 10.23
CA ASP A 107 -2.10 25.99 10.52
C ASP A 107 -0.58 26.07 10.63
N ASN A 108 0.08 25.02 11.06
CA ASN A 108 1.55 24.91 11.16
C ASN A 108 2.22 24.69 9.79
N GLY A 109 1.46 24.71 8.70
CA GLY A 109 1.92 24.53 7.33
C GLY A 109 2.21 23.07 6.91
N THR A 110 1.94 22.08 7.78
CA THR A 110 1.90 20.68 7.39
C THR A 110 0.59 20.34 6.70
N SER A 111 0.47 19.16 6.12
CA SER A 111 -0.78 18.71 5.49
C SER A 111 -1.02 17.23 5.77
N ASN A 112 -2.29 16.87 5.96
CA ASN A 112 -2.74 15.49 5.94
C ASN A 112 -3.40 15.23 4.59
N LEU A 113 -3.04 14.14 3.94
CA LEU A 113 -3.65 13.77 2.67
C LEU A 113 -4.02 12.31 2.61
N LEU A 114 -4.97 12.00 1.76
CA LEU A 114 -5.35 10.64 1.39
C LEU A 114 -5.03 10.46 -0.10
N ILE A 115 -4.13 9.52 -0.40
CA ILE A 115 -3.77 9.16 -1.77
C ILE A 115 -4.33 7.78 -2.10
N GLN A 116 -4.86 7.63 -3.31
CA GLN A 116 -5.32 6.34 -3.86
C GLN A 116 -4.36 5.87 -4.92
N GLY A 117 -3.93 4.61 -4.85
CA GLY A 117 -3.11 3.96 -5.87
C GLY A 117 -3.87 3.81 -7.19
N LEU A 118 -3.20 4.12 -8.29
CA LEU A 118 -3.73 3.99 -9.65
C LEU A 118 -3.12 2.78 -10.36
N CYS A 119 -1.79 2.75 -10.45
CA CYS A 119 -1.07 1.68 -11.15
C CYS A 119 0.31 1.45 -10.54
N ARG A 120 0.96 0.38 -10.98
CA ARG A 120 2.38 0.12 -10.81
C ARG A 120 3.15 0.84 -11.90
N ALA A 121 4.34 1.33 -11.58
CA ALA A 121 5.26 1.87 -12.57
C ALA A 121 6.69 1.45 -12.27
N GLU A 122 7.44 1.20 -13.31
CA GLU A 122 8.88 1.03 -13.27
C GLU A 122 9.55 2.40 -13.36
N ILE A 123 10.52 2.64 -12.50
CA ILE A 123 11.33 3.86 -12.51
C ILE A 123 12.48 3.65 -13.51
N ASP A 124 12.44 4.41 -14.61
CA ASP A 124 13.47 4.34 -15.64
C ASP A 124 14.70 5.18 -15.29
N SER A 125 14.48 6.39 -14.76
CA SER A 125 15.58 7.31 -14.38
C SER A 125 15.12 8.40 -13.43
N ILE A 126 16.07 8.98 -12.70
CA ILE A 126 15.90 10.21 -11.93
C ILE A 126 16.09 11.39 -12.90
N VAL A 127 15.12 12.29 -12.97
CA VAL A 127 15.14 13.49 -13.81
C VAL A 127 15.75 14.68 -13.07
N SER A 128 15.40 14.84 -11.80
CA SER A 128 15.95 15.86 -10.92
C SER A 128 15.79 15.45 -9.46
N ASP A 129 16.66 15.98 -8.59
CA ASP A 129 16.57 15.78 -7.13
C ASP A 129 16.06 17.01 -6.39
N GLU A 130 16.14 18.19 -7.01
CA GLU A 130 15.74 19.47 -6.39
C GLU A 130 14.60 20.15 -7.14
N PRO A 131 13.68 20.85 -6.44
CA PRO A 131 13.56 20.98 -4.96
C PRO A 131 13.01 19.72 -4.28
N TYR A 132 12.58 18.74 -5.04
CA TYR A 132 12.16 17.40 -4.68
C TYR A 132 12.42 16.46 -5.86
N ARG A 133 12.57 15.17 -5.57
CA ARG A 133 12.89 14.18 -6.61
C ARG A 133 11.76 14.03 -7.62
N ARG A 134 12.13 14.06 -8.89
CA ARG A 134 11.27 13.72 -10.04
C ARG A 134 11.87 12.55 -10.79
N ILE A 135 11.03 11.65 -11.22
CA ILE A 135 11.43 10.42 -11.91
C ILE A 135 10.69 10.29 -13.24
N ARG A 136 11.35 9.66 -14.19
CA ARG A 136 10.72 9.13 -15.41
C ARG A 136 10.26 7.72 -15.15
N ILE A 137 9.04 7.42 -15.57
CA ILE A 137 8.38 6.16 -15.29
C ILE A 137 7.82 5.52 -16.56
N ARG A 138 7.62 4.22 -16.46
CA ARG A 138 6.85 3.43 -17.42
C ARG A 138 5.78 2.65 -16.66
N ALA A 139 4.52 2.87 -17.00
CA ALA A 139 3.41 2.12 -16.40
C ALA A 139 3.54 0.62 -16.68
N LEU A 140 3.24 -0.20 -15.68
CA LEU A 140 3.30 -1.65 -15.76
C LEU A 140 1.89 -2.24 -15.76
N THR A 141 1.65 -3.19 -16.65
CA THR A 141 0.40 -3.92 -16.75
C THR A 141 0.58 -5.31 -16.15
N SER A 142 -0.38 -5.74 -15.34
CA SER A 142 -0.39 -7.08 -14.79
C SER A 142 -0.89 -8.12 -15.80
N GLU A 143 -0.42 -9.36 -15.63
CA GLU A 143 -0.81 -10.51 -16.43
C GLU A 143 -1.59 -11.51 -15.55
N PRO A 144 -2.60 -12.20 -16.08
CA PRO A 144 -3.38 -13.17 -15.30
C PRO A 144 -2.53 -14.31 -14.72
N GLY A 145 -1.53 -14.80 -15.47
CA GLY A 145 -0.58 -15.85 -15.10
C GLY A 145 -1.15 -17.28 -15.15
N ALA A 146 -2.47 -17.45 -15.02
CA ALA A 146 -3.14 -18.74 -15.07
C ALA A 146 -4.60 -18.59 -15.54
N SER A 147 -5.32 -19.71 -15.63
CA SER A 147 -6.75 -19.71 -15.94
C SER A 147 -7.59 -19.04 -14.86
N VAL A 148 -8.79 -18.57 -15.22
CA VAL A 148 -9.75 -17.97 -14.28
C VAL A 148 -10.07 -18.92 -13.14
N ASP A 149 -10.28 -20.21 -13.44
CA ASP A 149 -10.63 -21.24 -12.44
C ASP A 149 -9.49 -21.46 -11.42
N GLU A 150 -8.24 -21.51 -11.88
CA GLU A 150 -7.07 -21.67 -11.01
C GLU A 150 -6.91 -20.47 -10.11
N THR A 151 -7.01 -19.26 -10.65
CA THR A 151 -6.94 -18.01 -9.88
C THR A 151 -8.07 -17.93 -8.87
N GLN A 152 -9.29 -18.33 -9.25
CA GLN A 152 -10.45 -18.35 -8.34
C GLN A 152 -10.25 -19.32 -7.16
N ARG A 153 -9.65 -20.49 -7.39
CA ARG A 153 -9.31 -21.42 -6.29
C ARG A 153 -8.39 -20.79 -5.27
N LEU A 154 -7.30 -20.14 -5.73
CA LEU A 154 -6.36 -19.44 -4.84
C LEU A 154 -7.01 -18.26 -4.12
N ARG A 155 -7.92 -17.53 -4.78
CA ARG A 155 -8.68 -16.45 -4.15
C ARG A 155 -9.58 -16.95 -3.02
N VAL A 156 -10.31 -18.04 -3.24
CA VAL A 156 -11.15 -18.66 -2.20
C VAL A 156 -10.29 -19.09 -1.01
N GLU A 157 -9.13 -19.68 -1.29
CA GLU A 157 -8.18 -20.05 -0.25
C GLU A 157 -7.67 -18.83 0.53
N LEU A 158 -7.24 -17.78 -0.18
CA LEU A 158 -6.78 -16.53 0.44
C LEU A 158 -7.86 -15.93 1.34
N SER A 159 -9.11 -15.91 0.91
CA SER A 159 -10.24 -15.43 1.72
C SER A 159 -10.41 -16.21 3.03
N ARG A 160 -10.22 -17.54 2.98
CA ARG A 160 -10.26 -18.39 4.19
C ARG A 160 -9.10 -18.10 5.13
N LEU A 161 -7.90 -17.95 4.59
CA LEU A 161 -6.69 -17.62 5.37
C LEU A 161 -6.81 -16.24 6.03
N ILE A 162 -7.28 -15.23 5.30
CA ILE A 162 -7.56 -13.89 5.84
C ILE A 162 -8.54 -13.99 7.01
N THR A 163 -9.67 -14.66 6.83
CA THR A 163 -10.67 -14.83 7.89
C THR A 163 -10.08 -15.52 9.12
N LEU A 164 -9.24 -16.53 8.92
CA LEU A 164 -8.58 -17.26 10.01
C LEU A 164 -7.54 -16.38 10.72
N LYS A 165 -6.67 -15.65 9.98
CA LYS A 165 -5.68 -14.72 10.56
C LYS A 165 -6.36 -13.67 11.43
N LEU A 166 -7.42 -13.02 10.90
CA LEU A 166 -8.16 -11.98 11.63
C LEU A 166 -8.81 -12.51 12.92
N LYS A 167 -9.38 -13.72 12.89
CA LYS A 167 -9.92 -14.37 14.09
C LYS A 167 -8.86 -14.71 15.13
N LEU A 168 -7.69 -15.16 14.68
CA LEU A 168 -6.58 -15.51 15.57
C LEU A 168 -5.87 -14.27 16.13
N ALA A 169 -5.85 -13.16 15.44
CA ALA A 169 -5.17 -11.94 15.88
C ALA A 169 -6.03 -11.05 16.79
N ASP A 170 -7.29 -11.45 17.09
CA ASP A 170 -8.31 -10.62 17.79
C ASP A 170 -8.40 -9.19 17.20
N ASN A 171 -8.16 -9.10 15.88
CA ASN A 171 -8.05 -7.82 15.18
C ASN A 171 -9.43 -7.35 14.74
N PRO A 172 -9.84 -6.10 15.09
CA PRO A 172 -11.14 -5.53 14.72
C PRO A 172 -11.31 -5.23 13.22
N ALA A 173 -10.38 -5.63 12.35
CA ALA A 173 -10.47 -5.44 10.90
C ALA A 173 -11.57 -6.29 10.21
N ALA A 174 -12.68 -6.56 10.91
CA ALA A 174 -13.88 -7.17 10.33
C ALA A 174 -14.38 -6.41 9.08
N HIS A 175 -14.20 -5.08 9.06
CA HIS A 175 -14.52 -4.23 7.91
C HIS A 175 -13.73 -4.58 6.65
N LEU A 176 -12.44 -4.94 6.78
CA LEU A 176 -11.62 -5.36 5.65
C LEU A 176 -12.14 -6.65 5.02
N SER A 177 -12.51 -7.65 5.84
CA SER A 177 -13.07 -8.92 5.34
C SER A 177 -14.39 -8.69 4.59
N SER A 178 -15.25 -7.79 5.09
CA SER A 178 -16.51 -7.43 4.42
C SER A 178 -16.26 -6.68 3.12
N TYR A 179 -15.31 -5.77 3.11
CA TYR A 179 -14.92 -5.04 1.90
C TYR A 179 -14.38 -5.99 0.81
N LEU A 180 -13.44 -6.87 1.17
CA LEU A 180 -12.83 -7.82 0.23
C LEU A 180 -13.84 -8.80 -0.39
N LYS A 181 -14.93 -9.14 0.30
CA LYS A 181 -16.00 -9.98 -0.27
C LYS A 181 -16.69 -9.34 -1.48
N ASN A 182 -16.76 -8.00 -1.51
CA ASN A 182 -17.42 -7.25 -2.57
C ASN A 182 -16.47 -6.93 -3.75
N VAL A 183 -15.17 -7.14 -3.60
CA VAL A 183 -14.20 -6.95 -4.69
C VAL A 183 -14.31 -8.15 -5.63
N THR A 184 -14.72 -7.94 -6.88
CA THR A 184 -14.88 -8.99 -7.88
C THR A 184 -13.60 -9.29 -8.64
N ASP A 185 -12.84 -8.27 -8.97
CA ASP A 185 -11.59 -8.38 -9.71
C ASP A 185 -10.49 -9.07 -8.87
N PRO A 186 -9.87 -10.16 -9.39
CA PRO A 186 -8.83 -10.89 -8.65
C PRO A 186 -7.58 -10.07 -8.36
N GLU A 187 -7.15 -9.22 -9.28
CA GLU A 187 -5.97 -8.37 -9.08
C GLU A 187 -6.19 -7.38 -7.95
N THR A 188 -7.27 -6.62 -8.01
CA THR A 188 -7.66 -5.68 -6.96
C THR A 188 -7.79 -6.38 -5.61
N PHE A 189 -8.35 -7.60 -5.60
CA PHE A 189 -8.52 -8.37 -4.37
C PHE A 189 -7.16 -8.69 -3.70
N VAL A 190 -6.22 -9.28 -4.47
CA VAL A 190 -4.93 -9.67 -3.90
C VAL A 190 -4.09 -8.46 -3.51
N ASP A 191 -4.18 -7.35 -4.26
CA ASP A 191 -3.45 -6.13 -4.00
C ASP A 191 -3.89 -5.44 -2.71
N ILE A 192 -5.20 -5.26 -2.52
CA ILE A 192 -5.74 -4.67 -1.29
C ILE A 192 -5.47 -5.58 -0.08
N ALA A 193 -5.60 -6.90 -0.25
CA ALA A 193 -5.30 -7.85 0.80
C ALA A 193 -3.81 -7.81 1.19
N ALA A 194 -2.89 -7.77 0.21
CA ALA A 194 -1.46 -7.67 0.44
C ALA A 194 -1.08 -6.33 1.09
N PHE A 195 -1.61 -5.22 0.58
CA PHE A 195 -1.39 -3.91 1.16
C PHE A 195 -1.77 -3.84 2.63
N SER A 196 -2.94 -4.40 2.97
CA SER A 196 -3.53 -4.28 4.31
C SER A 196 -2.99 -5.29 5.33
N LEU A 197 -2.60 -6.49 4.91
CA LEU A 197 -2.33 -7.63 5.80
C LEU A 197 -0.93 -8.22 5.71
N CYS A 198 -0.12 -7.84 4.69
CA CYS A 198 1.26 -8.26 4.60
C CYS A 198 2.11 -7.38 5.53
N GLU A 199 2.67 -7.99 6.58
CA GLU A 199 3.50 -7.29 7.56
C GLU A 199 4.99 -7.29 7.18
N ASN A 200 5.41 -8.22 6.30
CA ASN A 200 6.78 -8.33 5.83
C ASN A 200 7.06 -7.32 4.69
N PRO A 201 7.88 -6.26 4.92
CA PRO A 201 8.11 -5.22 3.91
C PRO A 201 8.78 -5.74 2.64
N ALA A 202 9.72 -6.68 2.77
CA ALA A 202 10.41 -7.25 1.61
C ALA A 202 9.47 -8.06 0.73
N LEU A 203 8.59 -8.88 1.35
CA LEU A 203 7.56 -9.60 0.59
C LEU A 203 6.53 -8.63 -0.01
N LYS A 204 6.15 -7.58 0.72
CA LYS A 204 5.22 -6.56 0.23
C LYS A 204 5.77 -5.89 -1.04
N GLN A 205 7.05 -5.56 -1.08
CA GLN A 205 7.72 -5.04 -2.26
C GLN A 205 7.75 -6.10 -3.39
N THR A 206 8.12 -7.35 -3.08
CA THR A 206 8.09 -8.45 -4.05
C THR A 206 6.70 -8.62 -4.69
N LEU A 207 5.62 -8.51 -3.90
CA LEU A 207 4.24 -8.60 -4.40
C LEU A 207 3.89 -7.41 -5.32
N LEU A 208 4.39 -6.20 -5.01
CA LEU A 208 4.23 -5.03 -5.87
C LEU A 208 4.95 -5.22 -7.21
N GLU A 209 6.14 -5.80 -7.21
CA GLU A 209 6.98 -6.07 -8.39
C GLU A 209 6.48 -7.25 -9.25
N THR A 210 5.71 -8.17 -8.66
CA THR A 210 5.20 -9.35 -9.35
C THR A 210 4.01 -8.97 -10.23
N LEU A 211 4.17 -8.96 -11.57
CA LEU A 211 3.10 -8.62 -12.51
C LEU A 211 2.11 -9.76 -12.73
N ASP A 212 2.52 -11.00 -12.55
CA ASP A 212 1.70 -12.21 -12.62
C ASP A 212 0.74 -12.28 -11.42
N VAL A 213 -0.56 -12.11 -11.67
CA VAL A 213 -1.61 -12.09 -10.63
C VAL A 213 -1.70 -13.44 -9.90
N TYR A 214 -1.66 -14.56 -10.63
CA TYR A 214 -1.69 -15.89 -10.04
C TYR A 214 -0.49 -16.11 -9.11
N ARG A 215 0.70 -15.65 -9.51
CA ARG A 215 1.90 -15.71 -8.70
C ARG A 215 1.79 -14.88 -7.43
N ARG A 216 1.17 -13.70 -7.48
CA ARG A 216 0.89 -12.90 -6.26
C ARG A 216 0.02 -13.68 -5.27
N PHE A 217 -1.03 -14.34 -5.73
CA PHE A 217 -1.85 -15.22 -4.89
C PHE A 217 -1.03 -16.35 -4.26
N GLN A 218 -0.17 -17.03 -5.03
CA GLN A 218 0.67 -18.10 -4.51
C GLN A 218 1.61 -17.59 -3.40
N LEU A 219 2.28 -16.47 -3.65
CA LEU A 219 3.23 -15.88 -2.70
C LEU A 219 2.52 -15.46 -1.40
N PHE A 220 1.39 -14.78 -1.53
CA PHE A 220 0.69 -14.25 -0.37
C PHE A 220 -0.05 -15.34 0.42
N ASN A 221 -0.63 -16.34 -0.23
CA ASN A 221 -1.20 -17.51 0.44
C ASN A 221 -0.16 -18.22 1.31
N ARG A 222 1.07 -18.40 0.78
CA ARG A 222 2.18 -19.02 1.53
C ARG A 222 2.54 -18.21 2.76
N GLU A 223 2.64 -16.89 2.64
CA GLU A 223 2.96 -16.03 3.77
C GLU A 223 1.88 -16.06 4.85
N LEU A 224 0.61 -15.92 4.48
CA LEU A 224 -0.47 -15.99 5.45
C LEU A 224 -0.54 -17.35 6.19
N ARG A 225 -0.22 -18.45 5.52
CA ARG A 225 -0.11 -19.75 6.20
C ARG A 225 1.01 -19.71 7.25
N ARG A 226 2.18 -19.16 6.93
CA ARG A 226 3.28 -19.00 7.89
C ARG A 226 2.88 -18.14 9.08
N ASP A 227 2.26 -16.99 8.83
CA ASP A 227 1.79 -16.10 9.89
C ASP A 227 0.81 -16.82 10.82
N ILE A 228 -0.16 -17.53 10.26
CA ILE A 228 -1.15 -18.31 11.02
C ILE A 228 -0.48 -19.36 11.89
N GLU A 229 0.48 -20.12 11.37
CA GLU A 229 1.22 -21.10 12.14
C GLU A 229 2.03 -20.45 13.26
N GLN A 230 2.66 -19.32 13.02
CA GLN A 230 3.37 -18.56 14.06
C GLN A 230 2.42 -18.06 15.16
N ILE A 231 1.25 -17.52 14.80
CA ILE A 231 0.25 -17.09 15.78
C ILE A 231 -0.23 -18.26 16.63
N LYS A 232 -0.53 -19.42 16.01
CA LYS A 232 -0.95 -20.63 16.73
C LYS A 232 0.14 -21.13 17.69
N LEU A 233 1.41 -21.12 17.26
CA LEU A 233 2.53 -21.54 18.08
C LEU A 233 2.70 -20.60 19.29
N ARG A 234 2.66 -19.28 19.07
CA ARG A 234 2.71 -18.30 20.18
C ARG A 234 1.59 -18.54 21.20
N ARG A 235 0.36 -18.74 20.74
CA ARG A 235 -0.77 -19.03 21.64
C ARG A 235 -0.59 -20.30 22.43
N LYS A 236 -0.05 -21.38 21.81
CA LYS A 236 0.27 -22.61 22.54
C LYS A 236 1.34 -22.40 23.61
N LEU A 237 2.37 -21.63 23.31
CA LEU A 237 3.44 -21.31 24.26
C LEU A 237 2.93 -20.43 25.41
N GLN A 238 2.09 -19.44 25.13
CA GLN A 238 1.49 -18.56 26.14
C GLN A 238 0.45 -19.28 26.99
N GLY A 239 -0.37 -20.16 26.42
CA GLY A 239 -1.34 -20.98 27.15
C GLY A 239 -0.74 -22.17 27.91
N GLY A 240 0.53 -22.54 27.62
CA GLY A 240 1.27 -23.56 28.36
C GLY A 240 2.04 -23.01 29.55
N LEU A 241 2.16 -21.69 29.70
CA LEU A 241 2.59 -21.01 30.92
C LEU A 241 1.32 -20.77 31.76
N ALA A 242 0.87 -21.79 32.51
CA ALA A 242 0.02 -21.54 33.67
C ALA A 242 0.72 -20.46 34.50
N ASP A 243 -0.04 -19.51 35.04
CA ASP A 243 0.42 -18.54 36.03
C ASP A 243 1.14 -19.27 37.18
N GLU A 244 2.39 -19.61 37.01
CA GLU A 244 3.24 -19.97 38.12
C GLU A 244 3.59 -18.66 38.82
N ASN A 245 2.83 -18.44 39.89
CA ASN A 245 3.11 -17.50 40.93
C ASN A 245 4.60 -17.17 41.03
N ILE A 246 4.98 -15.96 40.58
CA ILE A 246 6.13 -15.25 41.15
C ILE A 246 5.64 -14.76 42.50
N ALA A 247 5.50 -15.68 43.46
CA ALA A 247 5.37 -15.34 44.85
C ALA A 247 6.76 -14.93 45.33
N ASP A 248 6.82 -13.71 45.80
CA ASP A 248 7.75 -13.10 46.72
C ASP A 248 8.99 -13.90 47.14
N ASN A 249 10.17 -13.36 46.80
CA ASN A 249 11.32 -13.29 47.71
C ASN A 249 12.05 -11.98 47.50
#